data_0c4398107e692b69e16c81fb8f5d5452
#
_entry.id   0c4398107e692b69e16c81fb8f5d5452
#
_cell.length_a   1.000
_cell.length_b   1.000
_cell.length_c   1.000
_cell.angle_alpha   90.00
_cell.angle_beta   90.00
_cell.angle_gamma   90.00
#
_symmetry.space_group_name_H-M   'P 1'
#
loop_
_entity.id
_entity.type
_entity.pdbx_description
1 polymer ?
#
loop_
_entity_poly.entity_id
_entity_poly.type
_entity_poly.pdbx_seq_one_letter_code
_entity_poly.pdbx_strand_id
1 'polypeptide(L)'
;MKKLILLLFLSLPVAVFGQQASKGSGIIVGIGGGHISSHTPSIYGDLVVDKNNSSLDQKVVMEAGYRFRLVPRKGRFFYDVDALFGYSKSDYKINYLSTDNNTAYGEASGDRQNLSLSLAGTCNYRIVKGLHIGVGLQPTYYIWETKTFDIPVLAKVGYNLGFAELAFSYKQGLVKNNKISPFKDSRFSNWQFSVYIPSSNIKYIDNQLVTVIKIQMICKCKYKTI
;
A
#
# COMPACT_ATOMS: atom_id res chain seq x y z
N MET A 1 -10.02 -19.30 23.17
CA MET A 1 -9.52 -17.98 23.55
C MET A 1 -8.96 -17.19 22.36
N LYS A 2 -8.10 -17.74 21.48
CA LYS A 2 -7.55 -16.98 20.30
C LYS A 2 -8.62 -16.45 19.33
N LYS A 3 -9.69 -17.21 19.09
CA LYS A 3 -10.80 -16.79 18.20
C LYS A 3 -11.66 -15.66 18.80
N LEU A 4 -11.79 -15.60 20.12
CA LEU A 4 -12.55 -14.55 20.83
C LEU A 4 -11.81 -13.21 20.79
N ILE A 5 -10.49 -13.23 20.92
CA ILE A 5 -9.63 -12.04 20.82
C ILE A 5 -9.67 -11.47 19.40
N LEU A 6 -9.66 -12.33 18.37
CA LEU A 6 -9.78 -11.91 16.97
C LEU A 6 -11.15 -11.25 16.71
N LEU A 7 -12.23 -11.81 17.27
CA LEU A 7 -13.58 -11.25 17.15
C LEU A 7 -13.69 -9.90 17.88
N LEU A 8 -13.06 -9.76 19.02
CA LEU A 8 -13.00 -8.50 19.78
C LEU A 8 -12.21 -7.42 19.02
N PHE A 9 -11.11 -7.78 18.37
CA PHE A 9 -10.35 -6.86 17.50
C PHE A 9 -11.10 -6.47 16.23
N LEU A 10 -11.94 -7.33 15.68
CA LEU A 10 -12.80 -7.04 14.54
C LEU A 10 -14.03 -6.19 14.90
N SER A 11 -14.57 -6.34 16.12
CA SER A 11 -15.76 -5.61 16.58
C SER A 11 -15.47 -4.21 17.13
N LEU A 12 -14.29 -3.97 17.68
CA LEU A 12 -13.85 -2.66 18.17
C LEU A 12 -13.91 -1.56 17.10
N PRO A 13 -13.43 -1.76 15.85
CA PRO A 13 -13.57 -0.74 14.82
C PRO A 13 -15.03 -0.42 14.50
N VAL A 14 -15.92 -1.42 14.41
CA VAL A 14 -17.33 -1.22 14.03
C VAL A 14 -18.08 -0.37 15.07
N ALA A 15 -17.83 -0.57 16.35
CA ALA A 15 -18.48 0.20 17.41
C ALA A 15 -17.98 1.66 17.50
N VAL A 16 -16.71 1.90 17.19
CA VAL A 16 -16.12 3.25 17.21
C VAL A 16 -16.45 4.03 15.92
N PHE A 17 -16.64 3.35 14.78
CA PHE A 17 -16.89 3.95 13.47
C PHE A 17 -18.36 4.40 13.27
N GLY A 18 -19.31 3.90 14.04
CA GLY A 18 -20.74 4.14 13.81
C GLY A 18 -21.21 5.60 14.03
N GLN A 19 -20.47 6.42 14.75
CA GLN A 19 -20.94 7.74 15.16
C GLN A 19 -20.27 8.97 14.54
N GLN A 20 -19.12 8.86 13.85
CA GLN A 20 -18.39 10.02 13.34
C GLN A 20 -17.69 9.86 11.96
N ALA A 21 -17.92 8.75 11.27
CA ALA A 21 -17.15 8.38 10.06
C ALA A 21 -17.42 9.23 8.80
N SER A 22 -18.41 10.13 8.80
CA SER A 22 -18.89 10.73 7.54
C SER A 22 -18.08 11.92 7.01
N LYS A 23 -17.29 12.61 7.83
CA LYS A 23 -16.58 13.83 7.39
C LYS A 23 -15.10 13.66 7.02
N GLY A 24 -14.51 12.54 7.35
CA GLY A 24 -13.09 12.29 7.11
C GLY A 24 -12.77 11.03 6.32
N SER A 25 -13.77 10.30 5.82
CA SER A 25 -13.58 9.07 5.05
C SER A 25 -13.52 9.34 3.55
N GLY A 26 -12.81 8.52 2.77
CA GLY A 26 -12.67 8.75 1.34
C GLY A 26 -11.84 7.71 0.62
N ILE A 27 -11.59 7.95 -0.67
CA ILE A 27 -10.81 7.06 -1.53
C ILE A 27 -9.33 7.37 -1.39
N ILE A 28 -8.51 6.31 -1.37
CA ILE A 28 -7.06 6.41 -1.41
C ILE A 28 -6.52 5.57 -2.57
N VAL A 29 -5.55 6.14 -3.29
CA VAL A 29 -4.82 5.45 -4.36
C VAL A 29 -3.34 5.75 -4.17
N GLY A 30 -2.50 4.75 -4.33
CA GLY A 30 -1.05 4.88 -4.19
C GLY A 30 -0.31 4.12 -5.27
N ILE A 31 0.86 4.63 -5.62
CA ILE A 31 1.80 4.00 -6.54
C ILE A 31 3.22 4.12 -5.99
N GLY A 32 4.01 3.09 -6.18
CA GLY A 32 5.38 3.06 -5.69
C GLY A 32 6.20 1.93 -6.27
N GLY A 33 7.28 1.65 -5.60
CA GLY A 33 8.19 0.55 -5.89
C GLY A 33 8.86 0.08 -4.61
N GLY A 34 9.75 -0.89 -4.73
CA GLY A 34 10.40 -1.40 -3.54
C GLY A 34 11.49 -2.41 -3.84
N HIS A 35 11.99 -2.99 -2.77
CA HIS A 35 13.01 -4.00 -2.79
C HIS A 35 12.61 -5.15 -1.86
N ILE A 36 12.96 -6.36 -2.27
CA ILE A 36 12.78 -7.55 -1.43
C ILE A 36 14.15 -7.97 -0.92
N SER A 37 14.40 -7.72 0.36
CA SER A 37 15.67 -8.10 0.98
C SER A 37 15.64 -9.59 1.35
N SER A 38 16.74 -10.31 1.02
CA SER A 38 16.96 -11.66 1.45
C SER A 38 18.19 -11.74 2.35
N HIS A 39 18.11 -12.49 3.42
CA HIS A 39 19.22 -12.66 4.35
C HIS A 39 19.95 -13.99 4.20
N THR A 40 19.32 -15.00 3.61
CA THR A 40 19.90 -16.34 3.52
C THR A 40 19.84 -16.84 2.08
N PRO A 41 20.98 -17.18 1.46
CA PRO A 41 20.97 -17.85 0.16
C PRO A 41 20.32 -19.23 0.30
N SER A 42 19.56 -19.61 -0.71
CA SER A 42 19.02 -20.96 -0.79
C SER A 42 20.02 -21.87 -1.48
N ILE A 43 20.25 -23.05 -0.91
CA ILE A 43 21.07 -24.10 -1.49
C ILE A 43 20.15 -25.04 -2.25
N TYR A 44 20.48 -25.33 -3.51
CA TYR A 44 19.76 -26.29 -4.36
C TYR A 44 20.74 -27.36 -4.85
N GLY A 45 20.85 -28.46 -4.11
CA GLY A 45 21.87 -29.47 -4.38
C GLY A 45 23.28 -28.87 -4.28
N ASP A 46 24.05 -28.93 -5.36
CA ASP A 46 25.40 -28.38 -5.46
C ASP A 46 25.46 -26.92 -5.92
N LEU A 47 24.30 -26.22 -5.95
CA LEU A 47 24.18 -24.84 -6.38
C LEU A 47 23.82 -23.95 -5.22
N VAL A 48 24.53 -22.83 -5.09
CA VAL A 48 24.27 -21.77 -4.13
C VAL A 48 23.86 -20.49 -4.88
N VAL A 49 22.87 -19.79 -4.38
CA VAL A 49 22.51 -18.46 -4.95
C VAL A 49 23.57 -17.44 -4.58
N ASP A 50 24.15 -16.81 -5.60
CA ASP A 50 25.03 -15.65 -5.42
C ASP A 50 24.21 -14.43 -5.00
N LYS A 51 24.25 -14.16 -3.71
CA LYS A 51 23.50 -13.05 -3.10
C LYS A 51 23.95 -11.68 -3.60
N ASN A 52 25.22 -11.50 -3.95
CA ASN A 52 25.77 -10.21 -4.34
C ASN A 52 25.37 -9.82 -5.77
N ASN A 53 25.22 -10.83 -6.65
CA ASN A 53 24.86 -10.64 -8.04
C ASN A 53 23.39 -11.02 -8.34
N SER A 54 22.61 -11.35 -7.34
CA SER A 54 21.19 -11.64 -7.47
C SER A 54 20.35 -10.50 -6.92
N SER A 55 19.29 -10.12 -7.64
CA SER A 55 18.36 -9.07 -7.23
C SER A 55 16.91 -9.55 -7.29
N LEU A 56 16.09 -8.96 -6.43
CA LEU A 56 14.65 -9.17 -6.42
C LEU A 56 14.00 -7.83 -6.06
N ASP A 57 13.53 -7.12 -7.08
CA ASP A 57 13.05 -5.75 -6.95
C ASP A 57 11.56 -5.65 -7.28
N GLN A 58 10.82 -4.93 -6.46
CA GLN A 58 9.44 -4.56 -6.75
C GLN A 58 9.44 -3.34 -7.68
N LYS A 59 9.25 -3.55 -8.96
CA LYS A 59 9.23 -2.48 -9.98
C LYS A 59 8.03 -1.57 -9.84
N VAL A 60 6.87 -2.17 -9.56
CA VAL A 60 5.62 -1.44 -9.40
C VAL A 60 4.86 -2.01 -8.21
N VAL A 61 4.39 -1.11 -7.36
CA VAL A 61 3.45 -1.40 -6.28
C VAL A 61 2.31 -0.41 -6.40
N MET A 62 1.09 -0.89 -6.57
CA MET A 62 -0.11 -0.08 -6.64
C MET A 62 -1.07 -0.52 -5.55
N GLU A 63 -1.69 0.43 -4.89
CA GLU A 63 -2.74 0.17 -3.90
C GLU A 63 -3.90 1.13 -4.13
N ALA A 64 -5.11 0.61 -4.02
CA ALA A 64 -6.33 1.41 -4.07
C ALA A 64 -7.31 0.92 -3.01
N GLY A 65 -8.07 1.83 -2.42
CA GLY A 65 -9.01 1.44 -1.39
C GLY A 65 -9.74 2.60 -0.75
N TYR A 66 -10.20 2.34 0.45
CA TYR A 66 -11.00 3.27 1.22
C TYR A 66 -10.36 3.55 2.57
N ARG A 67 -10.24 4.84 2.91
CA ARG A 67 -9.71 5.36 4.16
C ARG A 67 -10.84 5.81 5.07
N PHE A 68 -10.83 5.30 6.30
CA PHE A 68 -11.62 5.79 7.41
C PHE A 68 -10.75 6.68 8.29
N ARG A 69 -11.07 7.96 8.37
CA ARG A 69 -10.30 8.92 9.17
C ARG A 69 -11.06 9.32 10.41
N LEU A 70 -10.43 9.14 11.57
CA LEU A 70 -10.91 9.54 12.87
C LEU A 70 -10.13 10.77 13.34
N VAL A 71 -10.83 11.89 13.45
CA VAL A 71 -10.25 13.15 13.90
C VAL A 71 -10.86 13.51 15.26
N PRO A 72 -10.11 13.37 16.36
CA PRO A 72 -10.57 13.84 17.66
C PRO A 72 -10.88 15.34 17.65
N ARG A 73 -11.87 15.75 18.45
CA ARG A 73 -12.31 17.17 18.53
C ARG A 73 -11.20 18.11 19.03
N LYS A 74 -10.29 17.61 19.85
CA LYS A 74 -9.15 18.36 20.41
C LYS A 74 -7.86 17.59 20.17
N GLY A 75 -6.75 18.30 19.96
CA GLY A 75 -5.43 17.74 19.80
C GLY A 75 -4.93 17.75 18.36
N ARG A 76 -3.65 17.34 18.22
CA ARG A 76 -2.95 17.28 16.93
C ARG A 76 -2.91 15.87 16.32
N PHE A 77 -3.35 14.87 17.09
CA PHE A 77 -3.40 13.49 16.63
C PHE A 77 -4.67 13.20 15.82
N PHE A 78 -4.56 12.32 14.86
CA PHE A 78 -5.68 11.69 14.15
C PHE A 78 -5.28 10.30 13.69
N TYR A 79 -6.27 9.46 13.43
CA TYR A 79 -6.06 8.06 13.08
C TYR A 79 -6.68 7.77 11.73
N ASP A 80 -5.95 6.98 10.91
CA ASP A 80 -6.49 6.46 9.67
C ASP A 80 -6.54 4.94 9.74
N VAL A 81 -7.61 4.38 9.21
CA VAL A 81 -7.75 2.95 8.92
C VAL A 81 -8.05 2.81 7.44
N ASP A 82 -7.16 2.16 6.71
CA ASP A 82 -7.25 1.99 5.27
C ASP A 82 -7.54 0.52 4.95
N ALA A 83 -8.61 0.25 4.20
CA ALA A 83 -8.87 -1.04 3.58
C ALA A 83 -8.39 -0.96 2.12
N LEU A 84 -7.39 -1.77 1.75
CA LEU A 84 -6.66 -1.61 0.51
C LEU A 84 -6.64 -2.92 -0.28
N PHE A 85 -6.81 -2.81 -1.58
CA PHE A 85 -6.48 -3.81 -2.58
C PHE A 85 -5.18 -3.39 -3.26
N GLY A 86 -4.22 -4.31 -3.36
CA GLY A 86 -2.91 -4.04 -3.92
C GLY A 86 -2.56 -4.95 -5.09
N TYR A 87 -1.78 -4.40 -6.01
CA TYR A 87 -1.10 -5.11 -7.08
C TYR A 87 0.39 -4.77 -7.03
N SER A 88 1.25 -5.78 -7.16
CA SER A 88 2.69 -5.56 -7.30
C SER A 88 3.29 -6.45 -8.38
N LYS A 89 4.24 -5.87 -9.12
CA LYS A 89 5.08 -6.59 -10.07
C LYS A 89 6.53 -6.51 -9.60
N SER A 90 7.19 -7.67 -9.52
CA SER A 90 8.58 -7.80 -9.11
C SER A 90 9.36 -8.51 -10.18
N ASP A 91 10.56 -8.01 -10.49
CA ASP A 91 11.51 -8.67 -11.37
C ASP A 91 12.57 -9.36 -10.50
N TYR A 92 12.98 -10.54 -10.91
CA TYR A 92 14.08 -11.25 -10.26
C TYR A 92 15.17 -11.61 -11.26
N LYS A 93 16.40 -11.50 -10.77
CA LYS A 93 17.61 -11.96 -11.43
C LYS A 93 18.39 -12.79 -10.41
N ILE A 94 18.64 -14.05 -10.73
CA ILE A 94 19.27 -15.01 -9.83
C ILE A 94 20.49 -15.57 -10.52
N ASN A 95 21.65 -15.39 -9.90
CA ASN A 95 22.88 -16.00 -10.32
C ASN A 95 23.21 -17.17 -9.39
N TYR A 96 23.57 -18.30 -9.98
CA TYR A 96 23.94 -19.52 -9.28
C TYR A 96 25.46 -19.73 -9.33
N LEU A 97 26.02 -20.14 -8.22
CA LEU A 97 27.42 -20.57 -8.09
C LEU A 97 27.47 -22.05 -7.79
N SER A 98 28.47 -22.73 -8.35
CA SER A 98 28.81 -24.12 -7.95
C SER A 98 29.41 -24.13 -6.55
N THR A 99 28.97 -25.06 -5.70
CA THR A 99 29.50 -25.23 -4.35
C THR A 99 30.98 -25.68 -4.36
N ASP A 100 31.41 -26.41 -5.38
CA ASP A 100 32.74 -26.99 -5.40
C ASP A 100 33.83 -25.97 -5.75
N ASN A 101 33.56 -25.06 -6.71
CA ASN A 101 34.58 -24.16 -7.24
C ASN A 101 34.23 -22.68 -7.13
N ASN A 102 33.09 -22.35 -6.55
CA ASN A 102 32.58 -20.97 -6.47
C ASN A 102 32.52 -20.26 -7.85
N THR A 103 32.40 -21.05 -8.93
CA THR A 103 32.33 -20.56 -10.30
C THR A 103 30.87 -20.31 -10.70
N ALA A 104 30.65 -19.31 -11.55
CA ALA A 104 29.33 -19.01 -12.08
C ALA A 104 28.79 -20.23 -12.87
N TYR A 105 27.62 -20.73 -12.48
CA TYR A 105 26.98 -21.90 -13.09
C TYR A 105 25.90 -21.50 -14.08
N GLY A 106 25.12 -20.45 -13.76
CA GLY A 106 24.02 -19.98 -14.62
C GLY A 106 23.25 -18.81 -14.05
N GLU A 107 22.38 -18.27 -14.87
CA GLU A 107 21.51 -17.16 -14.52
C GLU A 107 20.04 -17.55 -14.79
N ALA A 108 19.14 -17.20 -13.87
CA ALA A 108 17.71 -17.28 -14.08
C ALA A 108 17.09 -15.89 -13.84
N SER A 109 16.23 -15.44 -14.76
CA SER A 109 15.51 -14.19 -14.63
C SER A 109 14.04 -14.35 -14.98
N GLY A 110 13.20 -13.50 -14.43
CA GLY A 110 11.77 -13.50 -14.72
C GLY A 110 11.04 -12.43 -13.93
N ASP A 111 9.72 -12.41 -14.09
CA ASP A 111 8.84 -11.52 -13.37
C ASP A 111 7.83 -12.29 -12.52
N ARG A 112 7.34 -11.65 -11.47
CA ARG A 112 6.29 -12.15 -10.59
C ARG A 112 5.26 -11.08 -10.34
N GLN A 113 4.01 -11.49 -10.30
CA GLN A 113 2.88 -10.63 -10.02
C GLN A 113 2.19 -11.08 -8.75
N ASN A 114 1.78 -10.13 -7.91
CA ASN A 114 1.04 -10.43 -6.69
C ASN A 114 -0.15 -9.50 -6.56
N LEU A 115 -1.27 -10.07 -6.16
CA LEU A 115 -2.43 -9.35 -5.66
C LEU A 115 -2.45 -9.44 -4.14
N SER A 116 -2.86 -8.38 -3.47
CA SER A 116 -2.90 -8.34 -2.02
C SER A 116 -4.14 -7.65 -1.47
N LEU A 117 -4.53 -8.06 -0.28
CA LEU A 117 -5.51 -7.37 0.56
C LEU A 117 -4.83 -6.91 1.82
N SER A 118 -5.03 -5.66 2.20
CA SER A 118 -4.39 -5.05 3.35
C SER A 118 -5.37 -4.25 4.19
N LEU A 119 -5.09 -4.22 5.49
CA LEU A 119 -5.76 -3.33 6.42
C LEU A 119 -4.68 -2.51 7.13
N ALA A 120 -4.54 -1.22 6.78
CA ALA A 120 -3.55 -0.37 7.42
C ALA A 120 -4.16 0.47 8.54
N GLY A 121 -3.51 0.49 9.70
CA GLY A 121 -3.85 1.36 10.81
C GLY A 121 -2.71 2.34 11.07
N THR A 122 -2.98 3.66 11.05
CA THR A 122 -1.94 4.67 11.28
C THR A 122 -2.37 5.70 12.31
N CYS A 123 -1.42 6.05 13.19
CA CYS A 123 -1.51 7.19 14.10
C CYS A 123 -0.72 8.35 13.49
N ASN A 124 -1.37 9.49 13.30
CA ASN A 124 -0.80 10.65 12.63
C ASN A 124 -0.74 11.85 13.58
N TYR A 125 0.30 12.65 13.45
CA TYR A 125 0.51 13.88 14.21
C TYR A 125 0.64 15.09 13.27
N ARG A 126 -0.19 16.12 13.46
CA ARG A 126 -0.13 17.37 12.70
C ARG A 126 1.01 18.23 13.23
N ILE A 127 2.02 18.50 12.39
CA ILE A 127 3.17 19.35 12.73
C ILE A 127 2.76 20.82 12.59
N VAL A 128 2.33 21.17 11.38
CA VAL A 128 1.84 22.51 11.02
C VAL A 128 0.58 22.38 10.17
N LYS A 129 -0.03 23.52 9.78
CA LYS A 129 -1.22 23.51 8.93
C LYS A 129 -0.96 22.72 7.64
N GLY A 130 -1.70 21.64 7.46
CA GLY A 130 -1.60 20.75 6.30
C GLY A 130 -0.57 19.64 6.42
N LEU A 131 0.58 19.84 7.07
CA LEU A 131 1.65 18.85 7.17
C LEU A 131 1.45 17.94 8.37
N HIS A 132 1.60 16.64 8.15
CA HIS A 132 1.56 15.63 9.21
C HIS A 132 2.54 14.50 8.95
N ILE A 133 2.93 13.83 10.02
CA ILE A 133 3.68 12.58 10.00
C ILE A 133 2.84 11.49 10.64
N GLY A 134 3.06 10.25 10.25
CA GLY A 134 2.32 9.12 10.79
C GLY A 134 3.16 7.86 10.83
N VAL A 135 2.82 7.00 11.78
CA VAL A 135 3.37 5.65 11.91
C VAL A 135 2.24 4.65 12.10
N GLY A 136 2.45 3.43 11.65
CA GLY A 136 1.41 2.41 11.74
C GLY A 136 1.85 1.03 11.33
N LEU A 137 0.86 0.15 11.20
CA LEU A 137 1.01 -1.23 10.75
C LEU A 137 0.04 -1.48 9.59
N GLN A 138 0.46 -2.34 8.66
CA GLN A 138 -0.36 -2.73 7.52
C GLN A 138 -0.38 -4.25 7.35
N PRO A 139 -1.11 -5.02 8.18
CA PRO A 139 -1.37 -6.43 7.89
C PRO A 139 -1.78 -6.64 6.45
N THR A 140 -1.01 -7.45 5.72
CA THR A 140 -1.17 -7.66 4.29
C THR A 140 -1.19 -9.15 3.99
N TYR A 141 -2.20 -9.61 3.27
CA TYR A 141 -2.29 -10.95 2.75
C TYR A 141 -2.11 -10.95 1.23
N TYR A 142 -1.08 -11.62 0.75
CA TYR A 142 -0.82 -11.82 -0.67
C TYR A 142 -1.60 -13.04 -1.17
N ILE A 143 -2.45 -12.85 -2.17
CA ILE A 143 -3.43 -13.84 -2.63
C ILE A 143 -2.85 -14.69 -3.76
N TRP A 144 -2.08 -14.06 -4.65
CA TRP A 144 -1.56 -14.68 -5.86
C TRP A 144 -0.09 -15.04 -5.69
N GLU A 145 0.40 -16.03 -6.42
CA GLU A 145 1.77 -16.58 -6.46
C GLU A 145 2.38 -16.89 -5.08
N THR A 146 2.61 -15.90 -4.23
CA THR A 146 3.30 -16.12 -2.95
C THR A 146 2.40 -16.68 -1.85
N LYS A 147 1.09 -16.42 -1.87
CA LYS A 147 0.11 -16.85 -0.84
C LYS A 147 0.68 -16.76 0.58
N THR A 148 1.12 -15.57 0.97
CA THR A 148 1.80 -15.32 2.22
C THR A 148 1.18 -14.14 2.97
N PHE A 149 1.49 -14.05 4.26
CA PHE A 149 1.04 -12.98 5.14
C PHE A 149 2.26 -12.20 5.64
N ASP A 150 2.13 -10.86 5.65
CA ASP A 150 3.14 -9.97 6.21
C ASP A 150 2.48 -8.90 7.09
N ILE A 151 3.27 -8.29 7.98
CA ILE A 151 2.84 -7.17 8.82
C ILE A 151 3.87 -6.05 8.66
N PRO A 152 3.82 -5.26 7.59
CA PRO A 152 4.72 -4.12 7.44
C PRO A 152 4.48 -3.06 8.52
N VAL A 153 5.59 -2.53 9.06
CA VAL A 153 5.60 -1.24 9.76
C VAL A 153 5.57 -0.16 8.69
N LEU A 154 4.74 0.85 8.91
CA LEU A 154 4.54 1.95 7.97
C LEU A 154 4.93 3.27 8.63
N ALA A 155 5.73 4.07 7.94
CA ALA A 155 5.99 5.47 8.26
C ALA A 155 5.54 6.34 7.09
N LYS A 156 4.85 7.46 7.36
CA LYS A 156 4.38 8.36 6.30
C LYS A 156 4.57 9.82 6.65
N VAL A 157 4.74 10.63 5.62
CA VAL A 157 4.63 12.09 5.64
C VAL A 157 3.54 12.49 4.68
N GLY A 158 2.60 13.31 5.10
CA GLY A 158 1.49 13.74 4.25
C GLY A 158 1.24 15.24 4.34
N TYR A 159 0.71 15.79 3.25
CA TYR A 159 0.32 17.18 3.14
C TYR A 159 -1.11 17.31 2.63
N ASN A 160 -1.95 17.99 3.40
CA ASN A 160 -3.35 18.23 3.07
C ASN A 160 -3.49 19.52 2.26
N LEU A 161 -3.94 19.40 1.02
CA LEU A 161 -4.21 20.50 0.08
C LEU A 161 -5.61 21.09 0.25
N GLY A 162 -6.43 20.59 1.18
CA GLY A 162 -7.83 20.97 1.36
C GLY A 162 -8.79 20.06 0.60
N PHE A 163 -8.65 19.92 -0.70
CA PHE A 163 -9.48 19.03 -1.52
C PHE A 163 -8.93 17.59 -1.59
N ALA A 164 -7.65 17.40 -1.41
CA ALA A 164 -6.97 16.11 -1.40
C ALA A 164 -5.78 16.14 -0.42
N GLU A 165 -5.26 15.00 -0.09
CA GLU A 165 -4.02 14.82 0.67
C GLU A 165 -3.02 14.04 -0.18
N LEU A 166 -1.80 14.53 -0.27
CA LEU A 166 -0.67 13.83 -0.85
C LEU A 166 0.16 13.24 0.28
N ALA A 167 0.57 11.99 0.16
CA ALA A 167 1.44 11.38 1.15
C ALA A 167 2.52 10.53 0.50
N PHE A 168 3.70 10.57 1.10
CA PHE A 168 4.79 9.63 0.86
C PHE A 168 4.88 8.69 2.04
N SER A 169 4.98 7.39 1.78
CA SER A 169 5.10 6.37 2.81
C SER A 169 6.22 5.40 2.49
N TYR A 170 6.86 4.91 3.56
CA TYR A 170 7.79 3.80 3.52
C TYR A 170 7.25 2.67 4.38
N LYS A 171 7.32 1.45 3.86
CA LYS A 171 6.79 0.24 4.48
C LYS A 171 7.88 -0.80 4.57
N GLN A 172 8.08 -1.37 5.75
CA GLN A 172 9.06 -2.42 6.02
C GLN A 172 8.37 -3.66 6.57
N GLY A 173 8.38 -4.75 5.83
CA GLY A 173 7.85 -6.04 6.25
C GLY A 173 8.60 -6.60 7.45
N LEU A 174 7.85 -7.09 8.44
CA LEU A 174 8.42 -7.71 9.65
C LEU A 174 8.51 -9.22 9.52
N VAL A 175 7.60 -9.84 8.76
CA VAL A 175 7.54 -11.29 8.64
C VAL A 175 8.55 -11.78 7.62
N LYS A 176 9.35 -12.78 8.03
CA LYS A 176 10.27 -13.48 7.16
C LYS A 176 9.49 -14.45 6.27
N ASN A 177 9.58 -14.27 4.96
CA ASN A 177 8.89 -15.11 4.00
C ASN A 177 9.82 -16.13 3.36
N ASN A 178 9.57 -17.41 3.63
CA ASN A 178 10.30 -18.53 3.04
C ASN A 178 9.69 -19.03 1.72
N LYS A 179 8.54 -18.48 1.31
CA LYS A 179 7.82 -18.89 0.10
C LYS A 179 8.28 -18.16 -1.16
N ILE A 180 9.13 -17.15 -1.00
CA ILE A 180 9.70 -16.40 -2.13
C ILE A 180 11.00 -17.12 -2.55
N SER A 181 10.84 -18.33 -3.10
CA SER A 181 11.99 -19.06 -3.67
C SER A 181 12.63 -18.20 -4.79
N PRO A 182 13.98 -18.17 -4.90
CA PRO A 182 14.93 -19.03 -4.21
C PRO A 182 15.50 -18.47 -2.91
N PHE A 183 15.03 -17.29 -2.46
CA PHE A 183 15.54 -16.64 -1.27
C PHE A 183 14.73 -17.04 -0.05
N LYS A 184 15.42 -17.48 1.00
CA LYS A 184 14.84 -17.69 2.33
C LYS A 184 14.88 -16.39 3.14
N ASP A 185 13.98 -16.29 4.13
CA ASP A 185 13.91 -15.16 5.05
C ASP A 185 13.74 -13.77 4.38
N SER A 186 13.09 -13.74 3.22
CA SER A 186 12.86 -12.51 2.47
C SER A 186 11.88 -11.58 3.17
N ARG A 187 12.13 -10.28 3.10
CA ARG A 187 11.25 -9.22 3.63
C ARG A 187 10.93 -8.20 2.55
N PHE A 188 9.67 -7.80 2.48
CA PHE A 188 9.23 -6.75 1.59
C PHE A 188 9.55 -5.37 2.17
N SER A 189 10.16 -4.51 1.36
CA SER A 189 10.38 -3.10 1.68
C SER A 189 9.91 -2.27 0.50
N ASN A 190 8.96 -1.36 0.71
CA ASN A 190 8.48 -0.53 -0.39
C ASN A 190 8.26 0.92 0.03
N TRP A 191 8.37 1.80 -0.94
CA TRP A 191 7.99 3.21 -0.84
C TRP A 191 6.80 3.48 -1.77
N GLN A 192 5.96 4.42 -1.38
CA GLN A 192 4.73 4.70 -2.11
C GLN A 192 4.34 6.16 -1.99
N PHE A 193 3.95 6.76 -3.11
CA PHE A 193 3.19 8.00 -3.15
C PHE A 193 1.71 7.69 -3.20
N SER A 194 0.91 8.39 -2.40
CA SER A 194 -0.53 8.20 -2.35
C SER A 194 -1.28 9.51 -2.39
N VAL A 195 -2.46 9.46 -3.01
CA VAL A 195 -3.45 10.54 -3.04
C VAL A 195 -4.68 10.05 -2.30
N TYR A 196 -5.14 10.83 -1.34
CA TYR A 196 -6.37 10.58 -0.62
C TYR A 196 -7.37 11.71 -0.90
N ILE A 197 -8.60 11.34 -1.28
CA ILE A 197 -9.69 12.28 -1.60
C ILE A 197 -10.85 12.00 -0.64
N PRO A 198 -11.19 12.94 0.27
CA PRO A 198 -12.34 12.80 1.16
C PRO A 198 -13.64 12.70 0.39
N SER A 199 -14.56 11.84 0.82
CA SER A 199 -15.87 11.65 0.18
C SER A 199 -16.72 12.91 0.14
N SER A 200 -16.53 13.84 1.10
CA SER A 200 -17.17 15.16 1.08
C SER A 200 -16.80 15.97 -0.15
N ASN A 201 -15.59 15.82 -0.64
CA ASN A 201 -15.09 16.56 -1.81
C ASN A 201 -15.47 15.88 -3.12
N ILE A 202 -15.68 14.56 -3.12
CA ILE A 202 -16.17 13.83 -4.30
C ILE A 202 -17.56 14.34 -4.69
N LYS A 203 -18.46 14.53 -3.74
CA LYS A 203 -19.80 15.13 -3.99
C LYS A 203 -19.73 16.54 -4.57
N TYR A 204 -18.74 17.31 -4.15
CA TYR A 204 -18.55 18.68 -4.68
C TYR A 204 -18.07 18.65 -6.14
N ILE A 205 -17.14 17.74 -6.48
CA ILE A 205 -16.63 17.55 -7.85
C ILE A 205 -17.76 17.08 -8.77
N ASP A 206 -18.59 16.13 -8.32
CA ASP A 206 -19.72 15.61 -9.09
C ASP A 206 -20.74 16.72 -9.40
N ASN A 207 -21.09 17.55 -8.41
CA ASN A 207 -21.97 18.71 -8.61
C ASN A 207 -21.39 19.75 -9.58
N GLN A 208 -20.09 19.99 -9.55
CA GLN A 208 -19.43 20.90 -10.49
C GLN A 208 -19.44 20.32 -11.92
N LEU A 209 -19.16 19.03 -12.06
CA LEU A 209 -19.17 18.35 -13.36
C LEU A 209 -20.57 18.38 -13.99
N VAL A 210 -21.60 18.08 -13.21
CA VAL A 210 -23.01 18.15 -13.65
C VAL A 210 -23.37 19.56 -14.07
N THR A 211 -22.90 20.57 -13.36
CA THR A 211 -23.15 21.99 -13.69
C THR A 211 -22.47 22.37 -15.00
N VAL A 212 -21.21 21.99 -15.21
CA VAL A 212 -20.48 22.25 -16.46
C VAL A 212 -21.16 21.54 -17.66
N ILE A 213 -21.58 20.29 -17.49
CA ILE A 213 -22.28 19.55 -18.54
C ILE A 213 -23.63 20.23 -18.87
N LYS A 214 -24.39 20.70 -17.87
CA LYS A 214 -25.64 21.43 -18.10
C LYS A 214 -25.39 22.72 -18.87
N ILE A 215 -24.36 23.48 -18.52
CA ILE A 215 -24.01 24.74 -19.23
C ILE A 215 -23.61 24.42 -20.68
N GLN A 216 -22.81 23.38 -20.93
CA GLN A 216 -22.45 23.00 -22.30
C GLN A 216 -23.66 22.55 -23.14
N MET A 217 -24.62 21.81 -22.55
CA MET A 217 -25.84 21.42 -23.25
C MET A 217 -26.71 22.66 -23.58
N ILE A 218 -26.86 23.61 -22.68
CA ILE A 218 -27.62 24.85 -22.93
C ILE A 218 -26.97 25.69 -24.01
N CYS A 219 -25.63 25.81 -24.02
CA CYS A 219 -24.92 26.50 -25.09
C CYS A 219 -25.10 25.85 -26.46
N LYS A 220 -25.03 24.49 -26.52
CA LYS A 220 -25.26 23.78 -27.79
C LYS A 220 -26.69 23.91 -28.33
N CYS A 221 -27.69 24.01 -27.46
CA CYS A 221 -29.07 24.24 -27.89
C CYS A 221 -29.30 25.63 -28.47
N LYS A 222 -28.60 26.67 -27.93
CA LYS A 222 -28.72 28.05 -28.47
C LYS A 222 -28.09 28.25 -29.84
N TYR A 223 -27.10 27.46 -30.23
CA TYR A 223 -26.45 27.54 -31.55
C TYR A 223 -27.16 26.75 -32.66
N LYS A 224 -28.22 25.99 -32.34
CA LYS A 224 -28.99 25.22 -33.33
C LYS A 224 -30.28 25.93 -33.81
N THR A 225 -30.51 27.17 -33.40
CA THR A 225 -31.73 27.93 -33.71
C THR A 225 -31.40 29.25 -34.42
N ILE A 226 -30.42 29.25 -35.32
CA ILE A 226 -30.17 30.35 -36.29
C ILE A 226 -30.03 29.69 -37.67
#